data_c319de15960be1145d0494775c44b6cf
#
_entry.id   c319de15960be1145d0494775c44b6cf
#
_cell.length_a   1.000
_cell.length_b   1.000
_cell.length_c   1.000
_cell.angle_alpha   90.00
_cell.angle_beta   90.00
_cell.angle_gamma   90.00
#
_symmetry.space_group_name_H-M   'P 1'
#
loop_
_entity.id
_entity.type
_entity.pdbx_description
1 polymer ?
#
loop_
_entity_poly.entity_id
_entity_poly.type
_entity_poly.pdbx_seq_one_letter_code
_entity_poly.pdbx_strand_id
1 'polypeptide(L)'
;MANKPFRLSDTDFISAGGPGGYAWNVVRSEADDLLFKHAGECGVKTFDETKVASIEFSPSDSSDPQNLGRPVSANWTRKDGSSGTVWFDYIVDASGRTGLISTKYLKNRSYKQGLKNIANWGYWKGGGVHGVGTHKEGAPYFEALKGTSFAEHIPSIITCSP
;
A
#
# COMPACT_ATOMS: atom_id res chain seq x y z
N MET A 1 0.35 0.23 41.20
CA MET A 1 -0.13 -0.43 39.94
C MET A 1 1.00 -1.28 39.41
N ALA A 2 0.86 -2.60 39.40
CA ALA A 2 1.90 -3.52 38.97
C ALA A 2 2.10 -3.40 37.46
N ASN A 3 3.34 -3.09 37.06
CA ASN A 3 3.76 -3.02 35.68
C ASN A 3 3.63 -4.43 35.06
N LYS A 4 2.58 -4.67 34.26
CA LYS A 4 2.48 -5.93 33.49
C LYS A 4 3.63 -5.97 32.51
N PRO A 5 4.43 -7.04 32.48
CA PRO A 5 5.48 -7.16 31.49
C PRO A 5 4.86 -7.17 30.09
N PHE A 6 5.52 -6.46 29.17
CA PHE A 6 5.17 -6.45 27.75
C PHE A 6 5.22 -7.88 27.22
N ARG A 7 4.11 -8.41 26.73
CA ARG A 7 4.07 -9.72 26.07
C ARG A 7 4.40 -9.53 24.60
N LEU A 8 5.53 -10.05 24.17
CA LEU A 8 5.76 -10.36 22.76
C LEU A 8 4.70 -11.39 22.34
N SER A 9 3.79 -10.99 21.45
CA SER A 9 2.85 -11.94 20.85
C SER A 9 3.45 -12.41 19.53
N ASP A 10 3.95 -13.63 19.52
CA ASP A 10 4.23 -14.34 18.29
C ASP A 10 2.91 -14.73 17.64
N THR A 11 2.68 -14.27 16.42
CA THR A 11 1.55 -14.72 15.63
C THR A 11 1.98 -15.91 14.79
N ASP A 12 1.56 -17.09 15.20
CA ASP A 12 1.64 -18.29 14.38
C ASP A 12 0.38 -18.35 13.48
N PHE A 13 0.55 -17.98 12.22
CA PHE A 13 -0.54 -17.95 11.26
C PHE A 13 -1.14 -19.33 10.99
N ILE A 14 -0.35 -20.39 11.03
CA ILE A 14 -0.81 -21.76 10.82
C ILE A 14 -1.66 -22.21 12.00
N SER A 15 -1.21 -21.95 13.23
CA SER A 15 -1.98 -22.25 14.44
C SER A 15 -3.27 -21.43 14.53
N ALA A 16 -3.26 -20.18 14.05
CA ALA A 16 -4.42 -19.30 14.08
C ALA A 16 -5.43 -19.58 12.95
N GLY A 17 -4.95 -19.93 11.75
CA GLY A 17 -5.76 -20.05 10.53
C GLY A 17 -5.80 -21.46 9.91
N GLY A 18 -5.21 -22.47 10.56
CA GLY A 18 -5.09 -23.83 10.04
C GLY A 18 -4.05 -23.94 8.91
N PRO A 19 -4.00 -25.09 8.19
CA PRO A 19 -2.98 -25.37 7.17
C PRO A 19 -2.91 -24.37 6.01
N GLY A 20 -3.96 -23.61 5.76
CA GLY A 20 -4.00 -22.54 4.77
C GLY A 20 -3.67 -21.15 5.32
N GLY A 21 -3.44 -21.02 6.61
CA GLY A 21 -3.20 -19.76 7.32
C GLY A 21 -1.74 -19.31 7.29
N TYR A 22 -1.13 -19.24 6.10
CA TYR A 22 0.25 -18.77 5.93
C TYR A 22 0.29 -17.39 5.27
N ALA A 23 1.37 -16.66 5.52
CA ALA A 23 1.68 -15.40 4.88
C ALA A 23 3.01 -15.51 4.13
N TRP A 24 3.17 -14.70 3.09
CA TRP A 24 4.36 -14.74 2.24
C TRP A 24 5.14 -13.45 2.38
N ASN A 25 6.44 -13.57 2.54
CA ASN A 25 7.34 -12.45 2.39
C ASN A 25 7.67 -12.29 0.89
N VAL A 26 7.43 -11.13 0.37
CA VAL A 26 7.68 -10.84 -1.04
C VAL A 26 8.52 -9.59 -1.21
N VAL A 27 9.40 -9.60 -2.19
CA VAL A 27 10.03 -8.37 -2.67
C VAL A 27 8.96 -7.59 -3.43
N ARG A 28 8.53 -6.46 -2.89
CA ARG A 28 7.37 -5.71 -3.41
C ARG A 28 7.52 -5.29 -4.86
N SER A 29 8.73 -4.88 -5.29
CA SER A 29 8.98 -4.51 -6.67
C SER A 29 8.75 -5.67 -7.66
N GLU A 30 9.14 -6.88 -7.28
CA GLU A 30 8.95 -8.08 -8.11
C GLU A 30 7.50 -8.55 -8.09
N ALA A 31 6.90 -8.59 -6.91
CA ALA A 31 5.51 -9.02 -6.75
C ALA A 31 4.52 -8.08 -7.45
N ASP A 32 4.74 -6.76 -7.34
CA ASP A 32 3.88 -5.77 -7.99
C ASP A 32 4.02 -5.83 -9.51
N ASP A 33 5.24 -6.01 -10.06
CA ASP A 33 5.49 -6.20 -11.49
C ASP A 33 4.84 -7.50 -12.02
N LEU A 34 4.99 -8.59 -11.28
CA LEU A 34 4.38 -9.88 -11.63
C LEU A 34 2.86 -9.77 -11.69
N LEU A 35 2.23 -9.13 -10.70
CA LEU A 35 0.78 -8.92 -10.69
C LEU A 35 0.31 -8.03 -11.84
N PHE A 36 1.08 -6.99 -12.17
CA PHE A 36 0.79 -6.10 -13.30
C PHE A 36 0.84 -6.86 -14.64
N LYS A 37 1.87 -7.68 -14.84
CA LYS A 37 1.99 -8.54 -16.04
C LYS A 37 0.89 -9.58 -16.10
N HIS A 38 0.59 -10.23 -14.99
CA HIS A 38 -0.48 -11.21 -14.90
C HIS A 38 -1.85 -10.61 -15.25
N ALA A 39 -2.14 -9.39 -14.84
CA ALA A 39 -3.35 -8.70 -15.26
C ALA A 39 -3.44 -8.58 -16.80
N GLY A 40 -2.31 -8.27 -17.46
CA GLY A 40 -2.21 -8.24 -18.91
C GLY A 40 -2.48 -9.61 -19.56
N GLU A 41 -1.90 -10.68 -19.02
CA GLU A 41 -2.11 -12.05 -19.44
C GLU A 41 -3.58 -12.49 -19.31
N CYS A 42 -4.27 -11.99 -18.28
CA CYS A 42 -5.71 -12.18 -18.08
C CYS A 42 -6.60 -11.35 -19.02
N GLY A 43 -6.00 -10.61 -19.97
CA GLY A 43 -6.73 -9.83 -20.98
C GLY A 43 -7.04 -8.39 -20.59
N VAL A 44 -6.54 -7.91 -19.44
CA VAL A 44 -6.67 -6.51 -19.04
C VAL A 44 -5.66 -5.67 -19.84
N LYS A 45 -6.10 -4.54 -20.39
CA LYS A 45 -5.18 -3.57 -21.01
C LYS A 45 -4.38 -2.85 -19.95
N THR A 46 -3.12 -3.16 -19.82
CA THR A 46 -2.18 -2.53 -18.86
C THR A 46 -1.30 -1.52 -19.57
N PHE A 47 -1.05 -0.39 -18.93
CA PHE A 47 -0.25 0.72 -19.48
C PHE A 47 0.74 1.19 -18.44
N ASP A 48 1.98 0.77 -18.59
CA ASP A 48 3.07 1.24 -17.74
C ASP A 48 3.48 2.69 -18.11
N GLU A 49 4.22 3.35 -17.21
CA GLU A 49 4.72 4.72 -17.37
C GLU A 49 3.67 5.74 -17.81
N THR A 50 2.40 5.45 -17.55
CA THR A 50 1.26 6.29 -17.96
C THR A 50 0.67 7.00 -16.75
N LYS A 51 0.70 8.32 -16.77
CA LYS A 51 0.17 9.15 -15.69
C LYS A 51 -1.19 9.70 -16.06
N VAL A 52 -2.19 9.50 -15.20
CA VAL A 52 -3.47 10.21 -15.31
C VAL A 52 -3.26 11.66 -14.87
N ALA A 53 -3.47 12.60 -15.77
CA ALA A 53 -3.26 14.04 -15.56
C ALA A 53 -4.51 14.72 -15.02
N SER A 54 -5.67 14.39 -15.57
CA SER A 54 -6.97 14.96 -15.15
C SER A 54 -8.10 13.97 -15.37
N ILE A 55 -9.22 14.24 -14.69
CA ILE A 55 -10.48 13.53 -14.84
C ILE A 55 -11.53 14.56 -15.22
N GLU A 56 -12.34 14.22 -16.20
CA GLU A 56 -13.48 15.02 -16.64
C GLU A 56 -14.77 14.43 -16.07
N PHE A 57 -15.68 15.32 -15.71
CA PHE A 57 -16.96 14.96 -15.12
C PHE A 57 -18.09 15.41 -16.05
N SER A 58 -19.13 14.59 -16.15
CA SER A 58 -20.37 15.04 -16.80
C SER A 58 -21.02 16.13 -15.95
N PRO A 59 -21.72 17.10 -16.55
CA PRO A 59 -22.48 18.09 -15.80
C PRO A 59 -23.43 17.42 -14.80
N SER A 60 -23.52 17.98 -13.61
CA SER A 60 -24.52 17.57 -12.62
C SER A 60 -25.74 18.49 -12.75
N ASP A 61 -26.92 17.91 -12.74
CA ASP A 61 -28.19 18.68 -12.65
C ASP A 61 -28.43 19.23 -11.22
N SER A 62 -27.52 18.96 -10.30
CA SER A 62 -27.58 19.45 -8.92
C SER A 62 -27.19 20.91 -8.84
N SER A 63 -27.96 21.69 -8.08
CA SER A 63 -27.63 23.06 -7.71
C SER A 63 -26.47 23.18 -6.70
N ASP A 64 -25.96 22.06 -6.22
CA ASP A 64 -24.83 22.01 -5.29
C ASP A 64 -23.50 22.21 -6.05
N PRO A 65 -22.76 23.32 -5.80
CA PRO A 65 -21.48 23.60 -6.45
C PRO A 65 -20.38 22.56 -6.12
N GLN A 66 -20.56 21.74 -5.06
CA GLN A 66 -19.64 20.70 -4.68
C GLN A 66 -19.91 19.36 -5.40
N ASN A 67 -21.05 19.25 -6.08
CA ASN A 67 -21.38 18.08 -6.87
C ASN A 67 -20.71 18.18 -8.25
N LEU A 68 -19.58 17.52 -8.39
CA LEU A 68 -18.80 17.49 -9.63
C LEU A 68 -19.47 16.72 -10.76
N GLY A 69 -20.57 16.00 -10.48
CA GLY A 69 -21.16 15.08 -11.42
C GLY A 69 -20.45 13.74 -11.48
N ARG A 70 -20.79 12.94 -12.50
CA ARG A 70 -20.19 11.61 -12.69
C ARG A 70 -18.88 11.72 -13.46
N PRO A 71 -17.77 11.09 -13.01
CA PRO A 71 -16.55 11.03 -13.81
C PRO A 71 -16.80 10.17 -15.06
N VAL A 72 -16.40 10.67 -16.22
CA VAL A 72 -16.70 10.04 -17.52
C VAL A 72 -15.46 9.77 -18.35
N SER A 73 -14.40 10.53 -18.18
CA SER A 73 -13.14 10.32 -18.89
C SER A 73 -11.93 10.76 -18.08
N ALA A 74 -10.77 10.28 -18.48
CA ALA A 74 -9.49 10.68 -17.91
C ALA A 74 -8.49 10.99 -19.01
N ASN A 75 -7.76 12.09 -18.85
CA ASN A 75 -6.65 12.45 -19.72
C ASN A 75 -5.36 11.88 -19.15
N TRP A 76 -4.56 11.26 -19.98
CA TRP A 76 -3.30 10.64 -19.61
C TRP A 76 -2.13 11.19 -20.42
N THR A 77 -0.94 11.08 -19.85
CA THR A 77 0.34 11.44 -20.48
C THR A 77 1.38 10.37 -20.17
N ARG A 78 2.34 10.19 -21.08
CA ARG A 78 3.50 9.31 -20.92
C ARG A 78 4.80 10.09 -20.93
N LYS A 79 5.87 9.42 -20.52
CA LYS A 79 7.23 10.00 -20.54
C LYS A 79 7.72 10.34 -21.94
N ASP A 80 7.28 9.63 -22.97
CA ASP A 80 7.61 9.87 -24.38
C ASP A 80 6.89 11.09 -24.97
N GLY A 81 6.07 11.78 -24.17
CA GLY A 81 5.26 12.93 -24.58
C GLY A 81 3.93 12.57 -25.21
N SER A 82 3.63 11.29 -25.43
CA SER A 82 2.30 10.89 -25.91
C SER A 82 1.24 11.16 -24.86
N SER A 83 0.04 11.47 -25.32
CA SER A 83 -1.12 11.78 -24.47
C SER A 83 -2.40 11.34 -25.16
N GLY A 84 -3.46 11.22 -24.39
CA GLY A 84 -4.78 10.90 -24.92
C GLY A 84 -5.84 10.90 -23.84
N THR A 85 -7.04 10.49 -24.22
CA THR A 85 -8.20 10.42 -23.35
C THR A 85 -8.77 9.01 -23.38
N VAL A 86 -9.15 8.51 -22.22
CA VAL A 86 -9.87 7.25 -22.06
C VAL A 86 -11.24 7.53 -21.43
N TRP A 87 -12.29 6.92 -21.97
CA TRP A 87 -13.65 6.96 -21.44
C TRP A 87 -13.96 5.69 -20.68
N PHE A 88 -14.78 5.80 -19.66
CA PHE A 88 -15.13 4.68 -18.78
C PHE A 88 -16.52 4.87 -18.15
N ASP A 89 -17.11 3.77 -17.73
CA ASP A 89 -18.32 3.77 -16.90
C ASP A 89 -18.03 3.83 -15.41
N TYR A 90 -16.92 3.22 -15.00
CA TYR A 90 -16.45 3.19 -13.61
C TYR A 90 -14.97 3.51 -13.55
N ILE A 91 -14.55 4.14 -12.46
CA ILE A 91 -13.15 4.44 -12.16
C ILE A 91 -12.81 4.00 -10.74
N VAL A 92 -11.64 3.38 -10.59
CA VAL A 92 -11.06 3.05 -9.29
C VAL A 92 -9.76 3.84 -9.14
N ASP A 93 -9.70 4.71 -8.12
CA ASP A 93 -8.49 5.44 -7.79
C ASP A 93 -7.62 4.64 -6.82
N ALA A 94 -6.62 3.95 -7.35
CA ALA A 94 -5.61 3.22 -6.59
C ALA A 94 -4.26 3.97 -6.51
N SER A 95 -4.26 5.31 -6.69
CA SER A 95 -3.05 6.15 -6.70
C SER A 95 -2.42 6.32 -5.31
N GLY A 96 -2.86 5.58 -4.31
CA GLY A 96 -2.25 5.48 -2.99
C GLY A 96 -2.24 6.81 -2.24
N ARG A 97 -1.06 7.22 -1.77
CA ARG A 97 -0.92 8.45 -0.97
C ARG A 97 -1.22 9.73 -1.74
N THR A 98 -1.07 9.73 -3.05
CA THR A 98 -1.43 10.87 -3.91
C THR A 98 -2.93 11.07 -3.93
N GLY A 99 -3.73 10.00 -4.05
CA GLY A 99 -5.18 10.02 -3.99
C GLY A 99 -5.77 11.04 -4.96
N LEU A 100 -5.58 10.87 -6.26
CA LEU A 100 -5.94 11.87 -7.28
C LEU A 100 -7.38 12.36 -7.13
N ILE A 101 -8.34 11.44 -7.02
CA ILE A 101 -9.75 11.80 -6.89
C ILE A 101 -10.02 12.43 -5.53
N SER A 102 -9.56 11.81 -4.46
CA SER A 102 -9.85 12.24 -3.09
C SER A 102 -9.20 13.57 -2.70
N THR A 103 -8.04 13.91 -3.29
CA THR A 103 -7.31 15.14 -2.95
C THR A 103 -7.56 16.28 -3.90
N LYS A 104 -7.55 16.02 -5.21
CA LYS A 104 -7.67 17.08 -6.24
C LYS A 104 -9.12 17.48 -6.48
N TYR A 105 -10.02 16.51 -6.55
CA TYR A 105 -11.41 16.73 -6.94
C TYR A 105 -12.37 16.77 -5.76
N LEU A 106 -12.50 15.69 -5.02
CA LEU A 106 -13.45 15.59 -3.93
C LEU A 106 -13.01 16.35 -2.66
N LYS A 107 -11.70 16.57 -2.47
CA LYS A 107 -11.11 17.25 -1.31
C LYS A 107 -11.60 16.69 0.03
N ASN A 108 -11.99 15.42 0.06
CA ASN A 108 -12.62 14.76 1.20
C ASN A 108 -11.67 13.85 1.97
N ARG A 109 -10.36 13.91 1.66
CA ARG A 109 -9.37 13.09 2.33
C ARG A 109 -9.17 13.52 3.77
N SER A 110 -9.38 12.61 4.69
CA SER A 110 -9.12 12.81 6.12
C SER A 110 -8.05 11.85 6.60
N TYR A 111 -7.27 12.27 7.60
CA TYR A 111 -6.25 11.44 8.24
C TYR A 111 -6.60 11.23 9.70
N LYS A 112 -6.61 9.99 10.13
CA LYS A 112 -6.73 9.68 11.56
C LYS A 112 -5.40 10.02 12.24
N GLN A 113 -5.44 10.94 13.22
CA GLN A 113 -4.24 11.42 13.88
C GLN A 113 -3.41 10.29 14.53
N GLY A 114 -4.06 9.31 15.14
CA GLY A 114 -3.40 8.16 15.78
C GLY A 114 -2.73 7.19 14.79
N LEU A 115 -2.94 7.35 13.47
CA LEU A 115 -2.32 6.53 12.42
C LEU A 115 -1.32 7.33 11.58
N LYS A 116 -0.97 8.54 12.01
CA LYS A 116 0.07 9.36 11.39
C LYS A 116 1.45 8.86 11.81
N ASN A 117 1.92 7.82 11.13
CA ASN A 117 3.22 7.23 11.39
C ASN A 117 4.22 7.55 10.28
N ILE A 118 5.49 7.66 10.64
CA ILE A 118 6.61 7.77 9.70
C ILE A 118 7.37 6.45 9.75
N ALA A 119 7.54 5.81 8.59
CA ALA A 119 8.39 4.64 8.47
C ALA A 119 9.79 5.08 7.97
N ASN A 120 10.81 4.75 8.76
CA ASN A 120 12.20 4.83 8.33
C ASN A 120 12.67 3.41 8.01
N TRP A 121 13.30 3.22 6.86
CA TRP A 121 13.76 1.91 6.46
C TRP A 121 15.16 1.98 5.83
N GLY A 122 15.86 0.86 5.84
CA GLY A 122 17.19 0.76 5.27
C GLY A 122 17.60 -0.70 5.10
N TYR A 123 18.61 -0.93 4.29
CA TYR A 123 19.23 -2.24 4.12
C TYR A 123 20.49 -2.35 4.99
N TRP A 124 20.65 -3.47 5.66
CA TRP A 124 21.77 -3.73 6.54
C TRP A 124 22.57 -4.94 6.03
N LYS A 125 23.89 -4.85 6.06
CA LYS A 125 24.77 -5.99 5.78
C LYS A 125 25.28 -6.58 7.10
N GLY A 126 25.43 -7.91 7.15
CA GLY A 126 25.93 -8.60 8.33
C GLY A 126 24.92 -8.78 9.46
N GLY A 127 23.63 -8.58 9.17
CA GLY A 127 22.56 -8.96 10.09
C GLY A 127 22.43 -10.48 10.23
N GLY A 128 22.03 -10.95 11.42
CA GLY A 128 21.71 -12.36 11.63
C GLY A 128 20.36 -12.74 11.06
N VAL A 129 20.13 -14.03 10.85
CA VAL A 129 18.83 -14.58 10.47
C VAL A 129 18.01 -14.82 11.74
N HIS A 130 16.77 -14.33 11.77
CA HIS A 130 15.87 -14.58 12.89
C HIS A 130 15.43 -16.05 12.93
N GLY A 131 15.38 -16.63 14.12
CA GLY A 131 14.81 -17.94 14.36
C GLY A 131 15.62 -19.12 13.82
N VAL A 132 16.94 -18.98 13.61
CA VAL A 132 17.82 -20.06 13.12
C VAL A 132 17.59 -21.35 13.88
N GLY A 133 17.39 -22.46 13.15
CA GLY A 133 17.12 -23.79 13.72
C GLY A 133 15.70 -23.97 14.29
N THR A 134 14.80 -23.03 14.07
CA THR A 134 13.38 -23.14 14.44
C THR A 134 12.47 -23.04 13.22
N HIS A 135 11.19 -23.35 13.40
CA HIS A 135 10.17 -23.15 12.34
C HIS A 135 9.97 -21.68 11.94
N LYS A 136 10.58 -20.73 12.65
CA LYS A 136 10.55 -19.30 12.40
C LYS A 136 11.79 -18.79 11.66
N GLU A 137 12.63 -19.68 11.17
CA GLU A 137 13.84 -19.30 10.46
C GLU A 137 13.49 -18.45 9.22
N GLY A 138 14.09 -17.26 9.14
CA GLY A 138 13.82 -16.30 8.09
C GLY A 138 12.48 -15.55 8.18
N ALA A 139 11.67 -15.80 9.20
CA ALA A 139 10.44 -15.04 9.42
C ALA A 139 10.73 -13.57 9.80
N PRO A 140 9.85 -12.62 9.45
CA PRO A 140 9.98 -11.23 9.87
C PRO A 140 9.98 -11.14 11.40
N TYR A 141 10.89 -10.34 11.93
CA TYR A 141 10.93 -10.04 13.36
C TYR A 141 10.29 -8.68 13.61
N PHE A 142 9.32 -8.63 14.52
CA PHE A 142 8.66 -7.40 14.94
C PHE A 142 8.87 -7.21 16.43
N GLU A 143 9.39 -6.07 16.82
CA GLU A 143 9.52 -5.67 18.21
C GLU A 143 8.88 -4.32 18.44
N ALA A 144 7.97 -4.23 19.41
CA ALA A 144 7.42 -2.98 19.86
C ALA A 144 8.25 -2.46 21.03
N LEU A 145 8.94 -1.35 20.82
CA LEU A 145 9.68 -0.69 21.89
C LEU A 145 8.72 0.10 22.78
N LYS A 146 8.93 0.03 24.09
CA LYS A 146 8.18 0.82 25.06
C LYS A 146 8.66 2.28 24.97
N GLY A 147 7.85 3.14 24.39
CA GLY A 147 8.10 4.56 24.30
C GLY A 147 7.19 5.39 25.22
N THR A 148 7.60 6.59 25.53
CA THR A 148 6.85 7.59 26.29
C THR A 148 5.98 8.48 25.42
N SER A 149 6.09 8.38 24.09
CA SER A 149 5.30 9.11 23.12
C SER A 149 4.88 8.24 21.95
N PHE A 150 3.75 8.55 21.34
CA PHE A 150 3.14 7.83 20.21
C PHE A 150 3.98 7.76 18.92
N ALA A 151 5.22 8.23 18.95
CA ALA A 151 6.09 8.38 17.79
C ALA A 151 7.26 7.39 17.75
N GLU A 152 7.36 6.46 18.67
CA GLU A 152 8.56 5.61 18.76
C GLU A 152 8.35 4.27 18.08
N HIS A 153 8.92 4.22 16.95
CA HIS A 153 9.66 3.22 16.17
C HIS A 153 9.32 1.75 16.44
N ILE A 154 8.72 1.15 15.46
CA ILE A 154 8.80 -0.30 15.24
C ILE A 154 9.97 -0.51 14.27
N PRO A 155 11.14 -0.95 14.71
CA PRO A 155 12.15 -1.42 13.79
C PRO A 155 11.70 -2.78 13.26
N SER A 156 11.12 -2.81 12.07
CA SER A 156 11.00 -4.06 11.34
C SER A 156 12.35 -4.35 10.68
N ILE A 157 13.11 -5.29 11.23
CA ILE A 157 14.29 -5.84 10.56
C ILE A 157 13.76 -6.93 9.63
N ILE A 158 13.58 -6.59 8.36
CA ILE A 158 13.38 -7.59 7.32
C ILE A 158 14.77 -8.01 6.88
N THR A 159 15.24 -9.18 7.31
CA THR A 159 16.42 -9.79 6.74
C THR A 159 16.02 -10.51 5.47
N CYS A 160 16.27 -9.91 4.32
CA CYS A 160 16.30 -10.66 3.07
C CYS A 160 17.68 -11.33 2.98
N SER A 161 17.71 -12.65 3.04
CA SER A 161 18.89 -13.41 2.61
C SER A 161 19.04 -13.31 1.09
N PRO A 162 20.27 -13.25 0.57
CA PRO A 162 20.54 -13.24 -0.86
C PRO A 162 20.10 -14.51 -1.55
#